data_45cb396d8f037a588f55eebb43e05177
#
_entry.id   45cb396d8f037a588f55eebb43e05177
#
_cell.length_a   1.000
_cell.length_b   1.000
_cell.length_c   1.000
_cell.angle_alpha   90.00
_cell.angle_beta   90.00
_cell.angle_gamma   90.00
#
_symmetry.space_group_name_H-M   'P 1'
#
loop_
_entity.id
_entity.type
_entity.pdbx_description
1 polymer ?
#
loop_
_entity_poly.entity_id
_entity_poly.type
_entity_poly.pdbx_seq_one_letter_code
_entity_poly.pdbx_strand_id
1 'polypeptide(L)'
;MSFKGKFVNVTGTPSKNLTVSLEKKLKTSSTWSYVKTSVTNSLGKFNFTDVPIDTTAWDVRIAVKGDTMGVGAIVSTADAQRANKFVLGTLTPSGFDFYSTDVNNDDKITVSDVYGIYARVSGRFTSWANSRKDILFFTESEYSSVNGSSSSKQSTVPGVTNFTFQIIAGQPDSVTYYVLGMGDVNGTGYNRARMTPIEIVNPNNANKRIIDVTTAYDNILETIEVNLPMLKVDDGNLVNIPVRLKTGGINVGALQLMIKYDTSLLEFKSVKNELKSSLWLSYINTSENKVEWGGYDPTNNVNLFNDGELIYTLQFSAKKPQSQWGMSPLYVTRKFAGNKDATDLNISPTDGVVQVFKVGGKVYVGGEMELYPNPFTTNVVISFDVQQQGNTKLTIMDLTGKELKTVMSDMTPSGKYTYNVDMSNLSDGMYLAVLKKEDEVEMKRAIKATN
;
A
#
# COMPACT_ATOMS: atom_id res chain seq x y z
N MET A 1 20.35 -0.51 -36.01
CA MET A 1 20.88 -1.14 -34.79
C MET A 1 19.77 -1.43 -33.81
N SER A 2 19.93 -2.47 -32.97
CA SER A 2 19.03 -2.74 -31.87
C SER A 2 19.81 -2.71 -30.57
N PHE A 3 19.20 -2.13 -29.51
CA PHE A 3 19.78 -2.10 -28.17
C PHE A 3 18.78 -2.71 -27.21
N LYS A 4 19.23 -3.73 -26.50
CA LYS A 4 18.38 -4.50 -25.58
C LYS A 4 19.03 -4.60 -24.22
N GLY A 5 18.21 -4.65 -23.19
CA GLY A 5 18.69 -4.89 -21.84
C GLY A 5 17.55 -5.18 -20.88
N LYS A 6 17.91 -5.40 -19.64
CA LYS A 6 16.95 -5.56 -18.54
C LYS A 6 17.43 -4.81 -17.29
N PHE A 7 16.47 -4.38 -16.51
CA PHE A 7 16.68 -3.88 -15.16
C PHE A 7 16.10 -4.88 -14.17
N VAL A 8 16.86 -5.19 -13.15
CA VAL A 8 16.44 -6.00 -12.00
C VAL A 8 16.83 -5.26 -10.73
N ASN A 9 16.11 -5.48 -9.62
CA ASN A 9 16.61 -4.97 -8.36
C ASN A 9 17.82 -5.81 -7.87
N VAL A 10 18.47 -5.35 -6.83
CA VAL A 10 19.66 -6.04 -6.29
C VAL A 10 19.37 -7.42 -5.71
N THR A 11 18.10 -7.77 -5.46
CA THR A 11 17.65 -9.11 -5.07
C THR A 11 17.29 -10.00 -6.25
N GLY A 12 17.45 -9.52 -7.50
CA GLY A 12 17.21 -10.27 -8.72
C GLY A 12 15.79 -10.13 -9.31
N THR A 13 14.88 -9.43 -8.66
CA THR A 13 13.51 -9.25 -9.15
C THR A 13 13.45 -8.26 -10.32
N PRO A 14 12.70 -8.53 -11.41
CA PRO A 14 12.58 -7.64 -12.55
C PRO A 14 12.00 -6.26 -12.20
N SER A 15 12.65 -5.19 -12.67
CA SER A 15 12.19 -3.80 -12.50
C SER A 15 11.35 -3.37 -13.70
N LYS A 16 10.02 -3.49 -13.59
CA LYS A 16 9.06 -3.09 -14.63
C LYS A 16 8.74 -1.59 -14.59
N ASN A 17 8.18 -1.06 -15.67
CA ASN A 17 7.72 0.32 -15.79
C ASN A 17 8.81 1.41 -15.62
N LEU A 18 10.09 1.05 -15.78
CA LEU A 18 11.17 2.02 -15.88
C LEU A 18 11.17 2.67 -17.26
N THR A 19 11.19 3.99 -17.30
CA THR A 19 11.38 4.74 -18.55
C THR A 19 12.88 4.81 -18.86
N VAL A 20 13.25 4.22 -19.98
CA VAL A 20 14.62 4.18 -20.49
C VAL A 20 14.69 5.05 -21.74
N SER A 21 15.59 6.03 -21.77
CA SER A 21 15.81 6.88 -22.93
C SER A 21 17.08 6.46 -23.64
N LEU A 22 17.04 6.44 -24.97
CA LEU A 22 18.21 6.32 -25.82
C LEU A 22 18.63 7.74 -26.22
N GLU A 23 19.90 8.06 -26.01
CA GLU A 23 20.49 9.34 -26.32
C GLU A 23 21.74 9.16 -27.21
N LYS A 24 22.03 10.17 -28.02
CA LYS A 24 23.23 10.21 -28.87
C LYS A 24 23.92 11.57 -28.82
N LYS A 25 25.24 11.58 -29.04
CA LYS A 25 26.00 12.81 -29.29
C LYS A 25 27.03 12.56 -30.39
N LEU A 26 27.38 13.58 -31.17
CA LEU A 26 28.54 13.50 -32.03
C LEU A 26 29.82 13.32 -31.20
N LYS A 27 30.73 12.50 -31.64
CA LYS A 27 32.03 12.30 -30.96
C LYS A 27 32.82 13.58 -30.75
N THR A 28 32.57 14.58 -31.60
CA THR A 28 33.15 15.93 -31.53
C THR A 28 32.34 16.89 -30.66
N SER A 29 31.21 16.48 -30.09
CA SER A 29 30.31 17.33 -29.29
C SER A 29 30.27 16.86 -27.82
N SER A 30 29.99 17.80 -26.90
CA SER A 30 29.69 17.50 -25.51
C SER A 30 28.20 17.32 -25.22
N THR A 31 27.32 17.69 -26.18
CA THR A 31 25.85 17.74 -25.94
C THR A 31 25.18 16.44 -26.38
N TRP A 32 24.47 15.83 -25.48
CA TRP A 32 23.61 14.67 -25.73
C TRP A 32 22.24 15.10 -26.21
N SER A 33 21.71 14.41 -27.19
CA SER A 33 20.36 14.60 -27.74
C SER A 33 19.53 13.32 -27.60
N TYR A 34 18.28 13.50 -27.31
CA TYR A 34 17.28 12.43 -27.21
C TYR A 34 17.03 11.78 -28.57
N VAL A 35 16.86 10.46 -28.56
CA VAL A 35 16.53 9.67 -29.78
C VAL A 35 15.15 9.00 -29.61
N LYS A 36 14.98 8.19 -28.57
CA LYS A 36 13.78 7.35 -28.37
C LYS A 36 13.65 6.92 -26.92
N THR A 37 12.44 6.60 -26.50
CA THR A 37 12.18 5.96 -25.18
C THR A 37 11.67 4.53 -25.34
N SER A 38 11.91 3.71 -24.33
CA SER A 38 11.31 2.42 -24.10
C SER A 38 10.93 2.30 -22.62
N VAL A 39 9.89 1.53 -22.33
CA VAL A 39 9.47 1.25 -20.93
C VAL A 39 9.74 -0.23 -20.67
N THR A 40 10.32 -0.54 -19.51
CA THR A 40 10.58 -1.93 -19.15
C THR A 40 9.27 -2.70 -18.93
N ASN A 41 9.21 -3.91 -19.50
CA ASN A 41 8.06 -4.80 -19.39
C ASN A 41 8.05 -5.57 -18.04
N SER A 42 7.12 -6.51 -17.87
CA SER A 42 7.00 -7.36 -16.67
C SER A 42 8.24 -8.18 -16.32
N LEU A 43 9.12 -8.42 -17.31
CA LEU A 43 10.41 -9.10 -17.11
C LEU A 43 11.57 -8.12 -16.94
N GLY A 44 11.29 -6.83 -16.73
CA GLY A 44 12.30 -5.78 -16.62
C GLY A 44 13.01 -5.45 -17.93
N LYS A 45 12.57 -6.00 -19.07
CA LYS A 45 13.26 -5.86 -20.37
C LYS A 45 12.84 -4.59 -21.09
N PHE A 46 13.82 -3.92 -21.71
CA PHE A 46 13.62 -2.84 -22.66
C PHE A 46 14.25 -3.19 -24.00
N ASN A 47 13.77 -2.58 -25.09
CA ASN A 47 14.26 -2.80 -26.43
C ASN A 47 14.11 -1.54 -27.27
N PHE A 48 15.17 -1.19 -27.99
CA PHE A 48 15.19 -0.18 -29.03
C PHE A 48 15.53 -0.86 -30.37
N THR A 49 14.54 -1.04 -31.23
CA THR A 49 14.69 -1.59 -32.57
C THR A 49 14.81 -0.48 -33.59
N ASP A 50 15.44 -0.81 -34.72
CA ASP A 50 15.49 0.03 -35.92
C ASP A 50 16.03 1.45 -35.67
N VAL A 51 17.10 1.55 -34.89
CA VAL A 51 17.73 2.82 -34.58
C VAL A 51 18.73 3.18 -35.67
N PRO A 52 18.48 4.22 -36.48
CA PRO A 52 19.37 4.64 -37.57
C PRO A 52 20.50 5.50 -37.00
N ILE A 53 21.48 4.88 -36.35
CA ILE A 53 22.64 5.56 -35.78
C ILE A 53 23.92 4.93 -36.37
N ASP A 54 24.75 5.78 -36.91
CA ASP A 54 26.13 5.43 -37.29
C ASP A 54 27.07 5.60 -36.09
N THR A 55 27.50 4.50 -35.49
CA THR A 55 28.39 4.49 -34.34
C THR A 55 29.82 4.92 -34.64
N THR A 56 30.19 5.10 -35.91
CA THR A 56 31.49 5.66 -36.26
C THR A 56 31.54 7.15 -35.98
N ALA A 57 30.41 7.85 -36.15
CA ALA A 57 30.30 9.30 -35.96
C ALA A 57 29.68 9.69 -34.61
N TRP A 58 28.89 8.77 -33.98
CA TRP A 58 28.08 9.06 -32.79
C TRP A 58 28.44 8.17 -31.61
N ASP A 59 28.53 8.77 -30.44
CA ASP A 59 28.41 8.04 -29.16
C ASP A 59 26.95 7.86 -28.83
N VAL A 60 26.61 6.69 -28.28
CA VAL A 60 25.23 6.33 -27.89
C VAL A 60 25.21 5.94 -26.42
N ARG A 61 24.19 6.38 -25.72
CA ARG A 61 24.00 6.01 -24.33
C ARG A 61 22.53 5.72 -24.01
N ILE A 62 22.32 4.92 -22.99
CA ILE A 62 21.04 4.76 -22.33
C ILE A 62 21.02 5.71 -21.13
N ALA A 63 19.96 6.48 -20.97
CA ALA A 63 19.70 7.29 -19.79
C ALA A 63 18.43 6.79 -19.12
N VAL A 64 18.55 6.46 -17.83
CA VAL A 64 17.38 6.22 -16.95
C VAL A 64 17.32 7.41 -16.01
N LYS A 65 16.26 8.17 -16.09
CA LYS A 65 16.01 9.20 -15.07
C LYS A 65 15.64 8.46 -13.79
N GLY A 66 16.42 8.69 -12.73
CA GLY A 66 16.04 8.29 -11.38
C GLY A 66 14.73 8.96 -11.05
N ASP A 67 13.66 8.20 -11.17
CA ASP A 67 12.32 8.69 -10.90
C ASP A 67 12.25 9.08 -9.42
N THR A 68 11.74 10.25 -9.15
CA THR A 68 11.30 10.64 -7.81
C THR A 68 10.04 9.85 -7.49
N MET A 69 10.22 8.56 -7.24
CA MET A 69 9.13 7.76 -6.68
C MET A 69 8.85 8.33 -5.29
N GLY A 70 7.60 8.69 -5.03
CA GLY A 70 7.23 9.17 -3.72
C GLY A 70 7.77 8.21 -2.66
N VAL A 71 8.59 8.68 -1.75
CA VAL A 71 9.37 7.90 -0.77
C VAL A 71 8.51 6.93 0.01
N GLY A 72 7.29 7.32 0.36
CA GLY A 72 6.34 6.44 1.02
C GLY A 72 5.89 5.22 0.22
N ALA A 73 6.35 5.05 -1.02
CA ALA A 73 6.10 3.87 -1.82
C ALA A 73 7.28 2.88 -1.79
N ILE A 74 8.49 3.34 -1.43
CA ILE A 74 9.71 2.54 -1.43
C ILE A 74 10.09 2.14 0.00
N VAL A 75 9.97 3.06 0.95
CA VAL A 75 10.49 2.91 2.32
C VAL A 75 9.35 2.76 3.31
N SER A 76 9.51 1.86 4.26
CA SER A 76 8.52 1.53 5.29
C SER A 76 9.14 1.54 6.69
N THR A 77 8.32 1.37 7.71
CA THR A 77 8.79 1.20 9.10
C THR A 77 9.59 -0.09 9.28
N ALA A 78 9.38 -1.12 8.45
CA ALA A 78 10.16 -2.35 8.47
C ALA A 78 11.62 -2.09 8.06
N ASP A 79 11.86 -1.13 7.15
CA ASP A 79 13.21 -0.74 6.76
C ASP A 79 13.95 -0.04 7.90
N ALA A 80 13.27 0.88 8.61
CA ALA A 80 13.84 1.50 9.80
C ALA A 80 14.17 0.47 10.90
N GLN A 81 13.27 -0.51 11.09
CA GLN A 81 13.50 -1.62 12.01
C GLN A 81 14.73 -2.45 11.60
N ARG A 82 14.86 -2.81 10.31
CA ARG A 82 16.00 -3.58 9.81
C ARG A 82 17.31 -2.79 9.95
N ALA A 83 17.33 -1.51 9.60
CA ALA A 83 18.46 -0.63 9.80
C ALA A 83 18.89 -0.57 11.29
N ASN A 84 17.92 -0.47 12.20
CA ASN A 84 18.18 -0.48 13.64
C ASN A 84 18.84 -1.78 14.12
N LYS A 85 18.49 -2.94 13.54
CA LYS A 85 19.14 -4.22 13.85
C LYS A 85 20.62 -4.24 13.47
N PHE A 86 21.02 -3.57 12.39
CA PHE A 86 22.41 -3.39 12.03
C PHE A 86 23.15 -2.57 13.10
N VAL A 87 22.54 -1.48 13.57
CA VAL A 87 23.12 -0.63 14.62
C VAL A 87 23.25 -1.37 15.95
N LEU A 88 22.27 -2.19 16.30
CA LEU A 88 22.30 -3.01 17.53
C LEU A 88 23.21 -4.24 17.43
N GLY A 89 23.73 -4.55 16.23
CA GLY A 89 24.56 -5.75 16.01
C GLY A 89 23.80 -7.07 16.06
N THR A 90 22.45 -7.04 16.05
CA THR A 90 21.59 -8.24 16.02
C THR A 90 21.42 -8.81 14.62
N LEU A 91 21.78 -8.03 13.61
CA LEU A 91 21.89 -8.41 12.22
C LEU A 91 23.18 -7.83 11.64
N THR A 92 23.91 -8.61 10.83
CA THR A 92 25.13 -8.15 10.17
C THR A 92 24.80 -7.62 8.79
N PRO A 93 25.09 -6.35 8.46
CA PRO A 93 24.90 -5.84 7.11
C PRO A 93 25.90 -6.44 6.14
N SER A 94 25.50 -6.63 4.89
CA SER A 94 26.36 -7.15 3.82
C SER A 94 26.05 -6.46 2.50
N GLY A 95 27.08 -6.27 1.66
CA GLY A 95 26.92 -5.80 0.31
C GLY A 95 26.00 -4.57 0.16
N PHE A 96 24.84 -4.75 -0.43
CA PHE A 96 23.90 -3.68 -0.72
C PHE A 96 23.19 -3.11 0.52
N ASP A 97 23.21 -3.80 1.66
CA ASP A 97 22.68 -3.24 2.91
C ASP A 97 23.38 -1.92 3.28
N PHE A 98 24.69 -1.79 3.00
CA PHE A 98 25.42 -0.55 3.25
C PHE A 98 24.95 0.60 2.37
N TYR A 99 24.62 0.32 1.10
CA TYR A 99 24.16 1.34 0.16
C TYR A 99 22.74 1.79 0.43
N SER A 100 21.85 0.89 0.79
CA SER A 100 20.45 1.21 1.10
C SER A 100 20.28 1.89 2.46
N THR A 101 21.12 1.56 3.43
CA THR A 101 20.99 2.00 4.83
C THR A 101 21.73 3.31 5.11
N ASP A 102 22.92 3.52 4.55
CA ASP A 102 23.69 4.77 4.71
C ASP A 102 23.01 5.91 3.93
N VAL A 103 21.93 6.44 4.50
CA VAL A 103 21.09 7.45 3.84
C VAL A 103 21.65 8.88 3.96
N ASN A 104 22.60 9.10 4.85
CA ASN A 104 23.29 10.37 5.01
C ASN A 104 24.65 10.44 4.28
N ASN A 105 25.11 9.31 3.71
CA ASN A 105 26.34 9.16 2.93
C ASN A 105 27.61 9.51 3.71
N ASP A 106 27.71 9.04 4.95
CA ASP A 106 28.90 9.20 5.80
C ASP A 106 29.76 7.91 5.87
N ASP A 107 29.44 6.91 5.03
CA ASP A 107 30.09 5.61 4.90
C ASP A 107 29.97 4.72 6.15
N LYS A 108 28.97 4.97 6.99
CA LYS A 108 28.67 4.21 8.20
C LYS A 108 27.18 3.91 8.28
N ILE A 109 26.83 2.87 9.05
CA ILE A 109 25.43 2.63 9.45
C ILE A 109 25.33 2.97 10.94
N THR A 110 24.59 4.02 11.24
CA THR A 110 24.46 4.58 12.60
C THR A 110 23.00 4.85 12.95
N VAL A 111 22.73 5.27 14.18
CA VAL A 111 21.41 5.75 14.58
C VAL A 111 20.91 6.94 13.75
N SER A 112 21.83 7.70 13.14
CA SER A 112 21.49 8.82 12.26
C SER A 112 20.79 8.35 11.00
N ASP A 113 21.21 7.21 10.44
CA ASP A 113 20.58 6.60 9.27
C ASP A 113 19.22 6.02 9.60
N VAL A 114 19.10 5.31 10.73
CA VAL A 114 17.81 4.81 11.23
C VAL A 114 16.82 5.96 11.39
N TYR A 115 17.26 7.07 12.00
CA TYR A 115 16.43 8.27 12.12
C TYR A 115 16.08 8.87 10.75
N GLY A 116 17.04 8.92 9.83
CA GLY A 116 16.84 9.41 8.45
C GLY A 116 15.76 8.61 7.71
N ILE A 117 15.83 7.28 7.78
CA ILE A 117 14.83 6.37 7.20
C ILE A 117 13.47 6.59 7.86
N TYR A 118 13.41 6.60 9.18
CA TYR A 118 12.17 6.83 9.92
C TYR A 118 11.56 8.21 9.61
N ALA A 119 12.39 9.25 9.53
CA ALA A 119 11.95 10.61 9.23
C ALA A 119 11.39 10.73 7.79
N ARG A 120 11.94 9.97 6.84
CA ARG A 120 11.40 9.89 5.47
C ARG A 120 10.06 9.16 5.44
N VAL A 121 9.94 8.03 6.12
CA VAL A 121 8.68 7.27 6.23
C VAL A 121 7.59 8.12 6.87
N SER A 122 7.92 8.85 7.94
CA SER A 122 6.97 9.71 8.65
C SER A 122 6.66 11.04 7.95
N GLY A 123 7.28 11.31 6.79
CA GLY A 123 7.08 12.57 6.06
C GLY A 123 7.75 13.80 6.68
N ARG A 124 8.56 13.63 7.73
CA ARG A 124 9.36 14.73 8.34
C ARG A 124 10.44 15.22 7.40
N PHE A 125 11.05 14.31 6.63
CA PHE A 125 12.01 14.63 5.59
C PHE A 125 11.39 14.39 4.20
N THR A 126 11.57 15.35 3.30
CA THR A 126 11.12 15.26 1.90
C THR A 126 12.23 14.84 0.94
N SER A 127 13.47 14.81 1.41
CA SER A 127 14.66 14.37 0.67
C SER A 127 15.65 13.72 1.62
N TRP A 128 16.58 12.94 1.08
CA TRP A 128 17.72 12.44 1.84
C TRP A 128 18.76 13.52 2.10
N ALA A 129 19.56 13.35 3.15
CA ALA A 129 20.71 14.23 3.41
C ALA A 129 21.73 14.17 2.27
N ASN A 130 22.58 15.19 2.17
CA ASN A 130 23.69 15.28 1.21
C ASN A 130 23.27 15.05 -0.25
N SER A 131 22.05 15.48 -0.62
CA SER A 131 21.48 15.35 -1.97
C SER A 131 21.42 13.92 -2.52
N ARG A 132 21.41 12.92 -1.65
CA ARG A 132 21.22 11.53 -2.07
C ARG A 132 19.89 11.37 -2.80
N LYS A 133 19.87 10.51 -3.79
CA LYS A 133 18.69 10.22 -4.61
C LYS A 133 17.93 9.01 -4.06
N ASP A 134 16.65 8.92 -4.42
CA ASP A 134 15.79 7.82 -3.98
C ASP A 134 16.17 6.47 -4.61
N ILE A 135 16.92 6.48 -5.72
CA ILE A 135 17.28 5.27 -6.46
C ILE A 135 18.77 5.32 -6.86
N LEU A 136 19.44 4.21 -6.70
CA LEU A 136 20.79 3.94 -7.21
C LEU A 136 20.74 2.86 -8.28
N PHE A 137 21.68 2.95 -9.24
CA PHE A 137 21.84 1.96 -10.30
C PHE A 137 23.26 1.39 -10.29
N PHE A 138 23.40 0.13 -10.69
CA PHE A 138 24.67 -0.57 -10.80
C PHE A 138 24.76 -1.35 -12.10
N THR A 139 25.95 -1.39 -12.69
CA THR A 139 26.28 -2.32 -13.79
C THR A 139 26.47 -3.72 -13.23
N GLU A 140 26.55 -4.73 -14.10
CA GLU A 140 26.80 -6.12 -13.70
C GLU A 140 28.14 -6.30 -13.00
N SER A 141 29.18 -5.57 -13.42
CA SER A 141 30.49 -5.60 -12.77
C SER A 141 30.47 -4.95 -11.38
N GLU A 142 29.78 -3.80 -11.24
CA GLU A 142 29.59 -3.14 -9.95
C GLU A 142 28.74 -4.03 -9.00
N TYR A 143 27.66 -4.62 -9.53
CA TYR A 143 26.85 -5.57 -8.76
C TYR A 143 27.69 -6.74 -8.26
N SER A 144 28.47 -7.37 -9.12
CA SER A 144 29.32 -8.51 -8.76
C SER A 144 30.39 -8.15 -7.74
N SER A 145 30.90 -6.92 -7.76
CA SER A 145 31.90 -6.46 -6.78
C SER A 145 31.29 -6.15 -5.41
N VAL A 146 30.02 -5.73 -5.35
CA VAL A 146 29.30 -5.40 -4.11
C VAL A 146 28.65 -6.64 -3.52
N ASN A 147 28.07 -7.50 -4.36
CA ASN A 147 27.34 -8.68 -3.91
C ASN A 147 28.26 -9.67 -3.19
N GLY A 148 27.99 -9.91 -1.90
CA GLY A 148 28.81 -10.78 -1.06
C GLY A 148 30.00 -10.08 -0.38
N SER A 149 30.20 -8.79 -0.56
CA SER A 149 31.19 -8.02 0.21
C SER A 149 30.72 -7.84 1.67
N SER A 150 31.62 -8.01 2.63
CA SER A 150 31.22 -8.39 3.99
C SER A 150 31.33 -7.29 5.05
N SER A 151 31.82 -6.09 4.80
CA SER A 151 32.11 -5.23 5.96
C SER A 151 32.10 -3.72 5.80
N SER A 152 32.01 -3.20 4.60
CA SER A 152 31.94 -1.75 4.38
C SER A 152 31.47 -1.41 2.97
N LYS A 153 30.95 -0.20 2.81
CA LYS A 153 30.66 0.38 1.50
C LYS A 153 31.95 0.47 0.70
N GLN A 154 31.94 -0.06 -0.52
CA GLN A 154 33.12 0.02 -1.39
C GLN A 154 33.19 1.42 -2.02
N SER A 155 34.23 2.17 -1.70
CA SER A 155 34.46 3.52 -2.23
C SER A 155 34.65 3.57 -3.75
N THR A 156 34.96 2.42 -4.37
CA THR A 156 35.14 2.28 -5.84
C THR A 156 33.82 2.12 -6.62
N VAL A 157 32.69 1.90 -5.91
CA VAL A 157 31.37 1.72 -6.53
C VAL A 157 30.42 2.75 -5.96
N PRO A 158 30.41 3.99 -6.48
CA PRO A 158 29.66 5.08 -5.89
C PRO A 158 28.14 4.94 -6.02
N GLY A 159 27.63 3.98 -6.80
CA GLY A 159 26.23 3.88 -7.15
C GLY A 159 25.77 5.16 -7.88
N VAL A 160 25.38 5.09 -9.12
CA VAL A 160 25.13 6.28 -9.95
C VAL A 160 23.65 6.64 -9.94
N THR A 161 23.34 7.91 -9.76
CA THR A 161 21.97 8.44 -9.62
C THR A 161 21.34 8.92 -10.94
N ASN A 162 22.16 9.26 -11.92
CA ASN A 162 21.73 9.54 -13.30
C ASN A 162 22.50 8.61 -14.22
N PHE A 163 21.86 7.51 -14.57
CA PHE A 163 22.53 6.46 -15.29
C PHE A 163 22.67 6.79 -16.75
N THR A 164 23.90 7.00 -17.19
CA THR A 164 24.23 7.09 -18.60
C THR A 164 25.23 6.01 -18.93
N PHE A 165 24.77 5.01 -19.70
CA PHE A 165 25.66 3.95 -20.19
C PHE A 165 26.07 4.28 -21.61
N GLN A 166 27.36 4.39 -21.83
CA GLN A 166 27.87 4.42 -23.18
C GLN A 166 27.77 3.02 -23.80
N ILE A 167 27.05 2.91 -24.89
CA ILE A 167 26.96 1.67 -25.66
C ILE A 167 28.18 1.61 -26.56
N ILE A 168 29.09 0.67 -26.29
CA ILE A 168 30.25 0.42 -27.12
C ILE A 168 29.84 -0.56 -28.21
N ALA A 169 30.24 -0.30 -29.47
CA ALA A 169 30.04 -1.24 -30.58
C ALA A 169 30.66 -2.60 -30.21
N GLY A 170 29.87 -3.68 -30.33
CA GLY A 170 30.32 -5.05 -29.99
C GLY A 170 29.92 -5.53 -28.58
N GLN A 171 29.16 -4.76 -27.82
CA GLN A 171 28.58 -5.25 -26.54
C GLN A 171 27.53 -6.34 -26.80
N PRO A 172 27.36 -7.29 -25.87
CA PRO A 172 26.37 -8.36 -26.00
C PRO A 172 24.96 -7.81 -26.18
N ASP A 173 24.12 -8.52 -26.94
CA ASP A 173 22.76 -8.14 -27.33
C ASP A 173 21.79 -7.89 -26.13
N SER A 174 22.25 -8.16 -24.90
CA SER A 174 21.45 -7.94 -23.68
C SER A 174 22.36 -7.68 -22.49
N VAL A 175 22.22 -6.51 -21.87
CA VAL A 175 22.95 -6.10 -20.66
C VAL A 175 21.97 -6.08 -19.47
N THR A 176 22.46 -6.55 -18.32
CA THR A 176 21.69 -6.48 -17.06
C THR A 176 22.16 -5.29 -16.23
N TYR A 177 21.21 -4.54 -15.72
CA TYR A 177 21.43 -3.43 -14.81
C TYR A 177 20.68 -3.67 -13.52
N TYR A 178 21.26 -3.27 -12.39
CA TYR A 178 20.70 -3.49 -11.07
C TYR A 178 20.25 -2.18 -10.45
N VAL A 179 19.14 -2.25 -9.71
CA VAL A 179 18.46 -1.08 -9.13
C VAL A 179 18.30 -1.28 -7.63
N LEU A 180 18.61 -0.24 -6.86
CA LEU A 180 18.50 -0.21 -5.41
C LEU A 180 17.70 1.02 -4.98
N GLY A 181 16.67 0.83 -4.16
CA GLY A 181 15.98 1.92 -3.48
C GLY A 181 16.75 2.41 -2.25
N MET A 182 16.96 3.72 -2.16
CA MET A 182 17.56 4.32 -0.98
C MET A 182 16.61 4.24 0.22
N GLY A 183 17.07 3.71 1.32
CA GLY A 183 16.26 3.47 2.52
C GLY A 183 15.39 2.21 2.45
N ASP A 184 15.31 1.54 1.31
CA ASP A 184 14.66 0.23 1.13
C ASP A 184 15.62 -0.89 1.60
N VAL A 185 15.76 -0.98 2.90
CA VAL A 185 16.80 -1.83 3.55
C VAL A 185 16.46 -3.32 3.43
N ASN A 186 15.17 -3.66 3.31
CA ASN A 186 14.73 -5.05 3.12
C ASN A 186 14.58 -5.44 1.64
N GLY A 187 14.76 -4.49 0.71
CA GLY A 187 14.73 -4.71 -0.73
C GLY A 187 13.34 -4.92 -1.34
N THR A 188 12.27 -4.68 -0.59
CA THR A 188 10.89 -5.00 -1.02
C THR A 188 10.12 -3.79 -1.55
N GLY A 189 10.43 -2.59 -1.04
CA GLY A 189 9.68 -1.38 -1.34
C GLY A 189 9.80 -0.93 -2.79
N TYR A 190 10.98 -1.02 -3.38
CA TYR A 190 11.19 -0.65 -4.78
C TYR A 190 10.30 -1.45 -5.75
N ASN A 191 10.17 -2.74 -5.52
CA ASN A 191 9.31 -3.60 -6.34
C ASN A 191 7.83 -3.28 -6.15
N ARG A 192 7.39 -3.05 -4.93
CA ARG A 192 6.00 -2.69 -4.61
C ARG A 192 5.61 -1.35 -5.23
N ALA A 193 6.47 -0.36 -5.16
CA ALA A 193 6.21 0.96 -5.70
C ALA A 193 6.03 0.98 -7.23
N ARG A 194 6.70 0.06 -7.93
CA ARG A 194 6.57 -0.08 -9.39
C ARG A 194 5.51 -1.09 -9.84
N MET A 195 4.90 -1.81 -8.91
CA MET A 195 3.68 -2.52 -9.14
C MET A 195 2.52 -1.51 -9.18
N THR A 196 2.40 -0.77 -10.28
CA THR A 196 1.19 0.05 -10.48
C THR A 196 -0.03 -0.84 -10.39
N PRO A 197 -1.04 -0.46 -9.59
CA PRO A 197 -2.31 -1.15 -9.59
C PRO A 197 -2.81 -1.22 -11.04
N ILE A 198 -3.11 -2.42 -11.54
CA ILE A 198 -3.73 -2.53 -12.86
C ILE A 198 -5.17 -2.08 -12.69
N GLU A 199 -5.49 -0.90 -13.21
CA GLU A 199 -6.89 -0.51 -13.41
C GLU A 199 -7.48 -1.39 -14.49
N ILE A 200 -8.22 -2.43 -14.12
CA ILE A 200 -9.05 -3.14 -15.08
C ILE A 200 -10.35 -2.34 -15.20
N VAL A 201 -10.41 -1.53 -16.25
CA VAL A 201 -11.66 -0.93 -16.68
C VAL A 201 -12.46 -2.05 -17.35
N ASN A 202 -13.49 -2.55 -16.68
CA ASN A 202 -14.47 -3.38 -17.35
C ASN A 202 -15.22 -2.48 -18.34
N PRO A 203 -15.11 -2.71 -19.66
CA PRO A 203 -15.75 -1.85 -20.66
C PRO A 203 -17.29 -1.79 -20.54
N ASN A 204 -17.89 -2.73 -19.80
CA ASN A 204 -19.33 -2.82 -19.59
C ASN A 204 -19.79 -2.36 -18.20
N ASN A 205 -18.89 -1.91 -17.34
CA ASN A 205 -19.26 -1.45 -15.99
C ASN A 205 -18.27 -0.38 -15.51
N ALA A 206 -18.79 0.83 -15.24
CA ALA A 206 -18.02 2.00 -14.83
C ALA A 206 -17.32 1.89 -13.46
N ASN A 207 -17.40 0.74 -12.81
CA ASN A 207 -16.69 0.46 -11.54
C ASN A 207 -15.25 0.08 -11.84
N LYS A 208 -14.35 1.03 -11.68
CA LYS A 208 -12.91 0.80 -11.69
C LYS A 208 -12.53 -0.12 -10.52
N ARG A 209 -12.14 -1.35 -10.81
CA ARG A 209 -11.52 -2.23 -9.83
C ARG A 209 -10.01 -2.04 -9.89
N ILE A 210 -9.42 -1.52 -8.84
CA ILE A 210 -7.97 -1.52 -8.65
C ILE A 210 -7.61 -2.93 -8.17
N ILE A 211 -7.02 -3.74 -9.06
CA ILE A 211 -6.39 -5.00 -8.63
C ILE A 211 -4.98 -4.65 -8.20
N ASP A 212 -4.72 -4.78 -6.91
CA ASP A 212 -3.38 -4.71 -6.37
C ASP A 212 -2.59 -5.95 -6.85
N VAL A 213 -1.63 -5.73 -7.76
CA VAL A 213 -0.81 -6.82 -8.34
C VAL A 213 0.21 -7.36 -7.34
N THR A 214 0.21 -6.83 -6.12
CA THR A 214 1.04 -7.36 -5.02
C THR A 214 0.57 -8.76 -4.58
N THR A 215 -0.67 -9.16 -4.90
CA THR A 215 -1.25 -10.44 -4.47
C THR A 215 -0.45 -11.69 -4.83
N ALA A 216 0.32 -11.67 -5.92
CA ALA A 216 1.16 -12.83 -6.29
C ALA A 216 2.41 -12.97 -5.40
N TYR A 217 2.89 -11.87 -4.82
CA TYR A 217 4.02 -11.87 -3.88
C TYR A 217 3.53 -12.14 -2.45
N ASP A 218 2.32 -11.66 -2.14
CA ASP A 218 1.70 -11.78 -0.83
C ASP A 218 1.35 -13.24 -0.45
N ASN A 219 1.19 -14.14 -1.43
CA ASN A 219 0.87 -15.56 -1.19
C ASN A 219 1.99 -16.40 -0.55
N ILE A 220 3.20 -15.84 -0.43
CA ILE A 220 4.37 -16.52 0.16
C ILE A 220 4.63 -16.02 1.59
N LEU A 221 4.04 -14.87 1.95
CA LEU A 221 4.28 -14.23 3.25
C LEU A 221 3.24 -14.68 4.29
N GLU A 222 3.69 -14.80 5.52
CA GLU A 222 2.78 -14.94 6.66
C GLU A 222 1.83 -13.75 6.71
N THR A 223 0.55 -14.01 6.94
CA THR A 223 -0.50 -12.99 6.85
C THR A 223 -1.03 -12.62 8.23
N ILE A 224 -1.10 -11.33 8.50
CA ILE A 224 -1.81 -10.75 9.64
C ILE A 224 -3.08 -10.04 9.17
N GLU A 225 -4.08 -9.93 10.05
CA GLU A 225 -5.34 -9.27 9.72
C GLU A 225 -5.46 -7.93 10.45
N VAL A 226 -5.93 -6.90 9.75
CA VAL A 226 -6.30 -5.60 10.32
C VAL A 226 -7.79 -5.40 10.19
N ASN A 227 -8.49 -5.21 11.30
CA ASN A 227 -9.94 -5.08 11.31
C ASN A 227 -10.38 -3.67 11.67
N LEU A 228 -11.13 -3.04 10.78
CA LEU A 228 -11.84 -1.78 11.00
C LEU A 228 -13.33 -2.05 11.27
N PRO A 229 -13.94 -1.38 12.25
CA PRO A 229 -15.33 -1.64 12.66
C PRO A 229 -16.35 -0.99 11.72
N MET A 230 -17.61 -1.44 11.87
CA MET A 230 -18.79 -0.69 11.47
C MET A 230 -19.32 0.06 12.68
N LEU A 231 -19.46 1.37 12.56
CA LEU A 231 -19.91 2.24 13.65
C LEU A 231 -21.07 3.12 13.22
N LYS A 232 -21.91 3.51 14.18
CA LYS A 232 -23.00 4.47 14.04
C LYS A 232 -22.72 5.67 14.95
N VAL A 233 -22.99 6.87 14.46
CA VAL A 233 -22.79 8.11 15.21
C VAL A 233 -23.78 9.18 14.74
N ASP A 234 -24.28 10.00 15.65
CA ASP A 234 -25.04 11.19 15.31
C ASP A 234 -24.10 12.36 14.94
N ASP A 235 -24.54 13.24 14.04
CA ASP A 235 -23.80 14.43 13.68
C ASP A 235 -23.50 15.31 14.90
N GLY A 236 -22.37 15.97 14.89
CA GLY A 236 -21.87 16.77 16.01
C GLY A 236 -21.16 15.97 17.09
N ASN A 237 -21.30 14.63 17.14
CA ASN A 237 -20.65 13.79 18.15
C ASN A 237 -19.26 13.31 17.69
N LEU A 238 -18.45 12.90 18.67
CA LEU A 238 -17.18 12.23 18.44
C LEU A 238 -17.40 10.74 18.20
N VAL A 239 -16.68 10.18 17.25
CA VAL A 239 -16.61 8.74 17.00
C VAL A 239 -15.18 8.26 17.17
N ASN A 240 -15.01 7.18 17.92
CA ASN A 240 -13.73 6.53 18.16
C ASN A 240 -13.67 5.25 17.33
N ILE A 241 -12.72 5.18 16.41
CA ILE A 241 -12.52 4.05 15.50
C ILE A 241 -11.35 3.23 16.00
N PRO A 242 -11.58 2.09 16.68
CA PRO A 242 -10.52 1.21 17.13
C PRO A 242 -9.92 0.46 15.94
N VAL A 243 -8.61 0.46 15.84
CA VAL A 243 -7.85 -0.35 14.86
C VAL A 243 -7.26 -1.53 15.61
N ARG A 244 -7.68 -2.73 15.20
CA ARG A 244 -7.30 -3.98 15.84
C ARG A 244 -6.50 -4.85 14.92
N LEU A 245 -5.53 -5.57 15.51
CA LEU A 245 -4.66 -6.50 14.80
C LEU A 245 -4.93 -7.93 15.26
N LYS A 246 -5.03 -8.86 14.30
CA LYS A 246 -5.04 -10.29 14.55
C LYS A 246 -3.81 -10.89 13.90
N THR A 247 -2.93 -11.43 14.71
CA THR A 247 -1.60 -11.87 14.28
C THR A 247 -1.49 -13.35 14.00
N GLY A 248 -2.43 -14.17 14.50
CA GLY A 248 -2.33 -15.63 14.41
C GLY A 248 -1.10 -16.20 15.13
N GLY A 249 -0.56 -15.47 16.12
CA GLY A 249 0.67 -15.84 16.84
C GLY A 249 1.95 -15.32 16.19
N ILE A 250 1.88 -14.58 15.08
CA ILE A 250 3.02 -13.97 14.41
C ILE A 250 3.51 -12.77 15.21
N ASN A 251 4.81 -12.67 15.44
CA ASN A 251 5.44 -11.54 16.11
C ASN A 251 5.61 -10.36 15.15
N VAL A 252 4.87 -9.28 15.35
CA VAL A 252 4.93 -8.07 14.55
C VAL A 252 5.90 -7.08 15.17
N GLY A 253 6.96 -6.72 14.45
CA GLY A 253 7.99 -5.77 14.88
C GLY A 253 7.86 -4.37 14.25
N ALA A 254 7.16 -4.27 13.12
CA ALA A 254 6.88 -3.00 12.45
C ALA A 254 5.49 -3.04 11.81
N LEU A 255 4.80 -1.90 11.80
CA LEU A 255 3.48 -1.75 11.18
C LEU A 255 3.29 -0.33 10.65
N GLN A 256 2.70 -0.20 9.48
CA GLN A 256 2.33 1.08 8.87
C GLN A 256 0.99 0.91 8.15
N LEU A 257 0.03 1.73 8.49
CA LEU A 257 -1.31 1.70 7.95
C LEU A 257 -1.75 3.10 7.56
N MET A 258 -2.28 3.25 6.35
CA MET A 258 -2.93 4.48 5.90
C MET A 258 -4.42 4.20 5.69
N ILE A 259 -5.26 4.92 6.41
CA ILE A 259 -6.72 4.79 6.36
C ILE A 259 -7.29 6.03 5.65
N LYS A 260 -8.04 5.78 4.59
CA LYS A 260 -8.80 6.80 3.86
C LYS A 260 -10.23 6.86 4.38
N TYR A 261 -10.80 8.06 4.44
CA TYR A 261 -12.16 8.33 4.91
C TYR A 261 -12.84 9.45 4.11
N ASP A 262 -14.16 9.63 4.27
CA ASP A 262 -14.90 10.70 3.61
C ASP A 262 -14.91 11.97 4.46
N THR A 263 -14.25 13.01 3.99
CA THR A 263 -14.12 14.31 4.67
C THR A 263 -15.41 15.14 4.67
N SER A 264 -16.39 14.78 3.87
CA SER A 264 -17.72 15.42 3.92
C SER A 264 -18.50 15.01 5.15
N LEU A 265 -18.21 13.82 5.72
CA LEU A 265 -18.91 13.23 6.86
C LEU A 265 -18.07 13.15 8.13
N LEU A 266 -16.76 13.07 8.01
CA LEU A 266 -15.84 12.92 9.14
C LEU A 266 -14.74 13.99 9.10
N GLU A 267 -14.38 14.50 10.27
CA GLU A 267 -13.22 15.37 10.46
C GLU A 267 -12.28 14.74 11.48
N PHE A 268 -11.06 14.47 11.05
CA PHE A 268 -10.04 13.88 11.92
C PHE A 268 -9.70 14.83 13.07
N LYS A 269 -9.61 14.29 14.30
CA LYS A 269 -9.27 15.05 15.51
C LYS A 269 -7.95 14.59 16.13
N SER A 270 -7.81 13.29 16.40
CA SER A 270 -6.62 12.77 17.08
C SER A 270 -6.44 11.28 16.87
N VAL A 271 -5.25 10.81 17.22
CA VAL A 271 -4.94 9.38 17.40
C VAL A 271 -4.54 9.15 18.84
N LYS A 272 -5.15 8.17 19.48
CA LYS A 272 -4.69 7.64 20.76
C LYS A 272 -3.92 6.35 20.52
N ASN A 273 -2.65 6.34 20.86
CA ASN A 273 -1.84 5.14 20.81
C ASN A 273 -2.25 4.25 22.00
N GLU A 274 -2.62 3.01 21.72
CA GLU A 274 -3.06 2.03 22.73
C GLU A 274 -2.03 0.93 22.95
N LEU A 275 -0.85 1.04 22.31
CA LEU A 275 0.22 0.06 22.46
C LEU A 275 0.63 -0.04 23.94
N LYS A 276 0.70 -1.26 24.45
CA LYS A 276 1.12 -1.55 25.82
C LYS A 276 2.60 -1.23 26.09
N SER A 277 3.41 -1.24 25.04
CA SER A 277 4.83 -0.90 25.11
C SER A 277 5.05 0.58 24.80
N SER A 278 5.54 1.32 25.77
CA SER A 278 6.02 2.70 25.59
C SER A 278 7.28 2.79 24.73
N LEU A 279 7.84 1.65 24.31
CA LEU A 279 9.09 1.56 23.59
C LEU A 279 8.92 1.66 22.07
N TRP A 280 7.69 1.50 21.55
CA TRP A 280 7.42 1.69 20.13
C TRP A 280 7.63 3.14 19.71
N LEU A 281 8.49 3.32 18.72
CA LEU A 281 8.61 4.59 18.03
C LEU A 281 7.49 4.66 16.99
N SER A 282 6.54 5.58 17.18
CA SER A 282 5.40 5.75 16.28
C SER A 282 5.28 7.18 15.77
N TYR A 283 4.65 7.33 14.61
CA TYR A 283 4.33 8.62 14.02
C TYR A 283 2.90 8.64 13.49
N ILE A 284 2.38 9.83 13.28
CA ILE A 284 1.11 10.10 12.64
C ILE A 284 1.35 11.12 11.54
N ASN A 285 0.84 10.83 10.36
CA ASN A 285 0.81 11.75 9.23
C ASN A 285 -0.62 11.91 8.73
N THR A 286 -1.08 13.13 8.52
CA THR A 286 -2.44 13.42 8.07
C THR A 286 -2.41 14.22 6.78
N SER A 287 -3.26 13.86 5.86
CA SER A 287 -3.54 14.61 4.65
C SER A 287 -5.06 14.74 4.48
N GLU A 288 -5.53 15.51 3.52
CA GLU A 288 -6.92 15.94 3.36
C GLU A 288 -7.98 14.86 3.66
N ASN A 289 -7.78 13.61 3.24
CA ASN A 289 -8.74 12.51 3.42
C ASN A 289 -8.10 11.21 3.93
N LYS A 290 -6.92 11.30 4.53
CA LYS A 290 -6.15 10.13 4.97
C LYS A 290 -5.50 10.38 6.31
N VAL A 291 -5.45 9.33 7.12
CA VAL A 291 -4.64 9.27 8.34
C VAL A 291 -3.69 8.09 8.19
N GLU A 292 -2.41 8.35 8.29
CA GLU A 292 -1.36 7.34 8.31
C GLU A 292 -0.80 7.24 9.72
N TRP A 293 -0.77 6.04 10.25
CA TRP A 293 -0.06 5.68 11.46
C TRP A 293 1.01 4.65 11.12
N GLY A 294 2.20 4.83 11.64
CA GLY A 294 3.28 3.90 11.49
C GLY A 294 4.15 3.84 12.73
N GLY A 295 4.74 2.67 12.97
CA GLY A 295 5.64 2.49 14.09
C GLY A 295 6.43 1.19 13.98
N TYR A 296 7.49 1.09 14.78
CA TYR A 296 8.28 -0.12 14.95
C TYR A 296 8.82 -0.24 16.37
N ASP A 297 9.16 -1.48 16.78
CA ASP A 297 9.82 -1.75 18.03
C ASP A 297 11.34 -1.63 17.88
N PRO A 298 11.98 -0.60 18.46
CA PRO A 298 13.42 -0.42 18.39
C PRO A 298 14.20 -1.41 19.24
N THR A 299 13.55 -2.09 20.21
CA THR A 299 14.22 -2.97 21.16
C THR A 299 14.30 -4.42 20.71
N ASN A 300 13.52 -4.76 19.68
CA ASN A 300 13.37 -6.14 19.21
C ASN A 300 12.88 -7.13 20.30
N ASN A 301 12.28 -6.62 21.37
CA ASN A 301 11.67 -7.41 22.43
C ASN A 301 10.30 -7.91 21.96
N VAL A 302 10.15 -9.19 21.99
CA VAL A 302 9.13 -10.01 21.37
C VAL A 302 7.79 -9.98 22.11
N ASN A 303 6.68 -10.25 21.38
CA ASN A 303 5.31 -10.47 21.84
C ASN A 303 4.56 -9.20 22.23
N LEU A 304 4.39 -8.31 21.26
CA LEU A 304 3.71 -7.04 21.50
C LEU A 304 2.20 -7.10 21.24
N PHE A 305 1.71 -8.07 20.43
CA PHE A 305 0.30 -8.12 20.08
C PHE A 305 -0.31 -9.49 20.33
N ASN A 306 -1.39 -9.50 21.09
CA ASN A 306 -2.31 -10.63 21.15
C ASN A 306 -3.35 -10.50 20.03
N ASP A 307 -3.96 -11.62 19.64
CA ASP A 307 -5.05 -11.60 18.66
C ASP A 307 -6.20 -10.71 19.11
N GLY A 308 -6.62 -9.81 18.21
CA GLY A 308 -7.67 -8.83 18.50
C GLY A 308 -7.21 -7.63 19.31
N GLU A 309 -5.90 -7.50 19.60
CA GLU A 309 -5.39 -6.38 20.39
C GLU A 309 -5.60 -5.05 19.69
N LEU A 310 -5.94 -4.04 20.49
CA LEU A 310 -6.12 -2.66 20.07
C LEU A 310 -4.76 -2.00 19.89
N ILE A 311 -4.45 -1.56 18.66
CA ILE A 311 -3.18 -0.90 18.36
C ILE A 311 -3.27 0.59 18.65
N TYR A 312 -4.28 1.22 18.07
CA TYR A 312 -4.58 2.65 18.25
C TYR A 312 -6.05 2.93 17.97
N THR A 313 -6.51 4.06 18.46
CA THR A 313 -7.86 4.57 18.21
C THR A 313 -7.79 5.88 17.45
N LEU A 314 -8.46 5.96 16.29
CA LEU A 314 -8.67 7.19 15.55
C LEU A 314 -9.91 7.89 16.10
N GLN A 315 -9.81 9.19 16.39
CA GLN A 315 -10.95 10.00 16.81
C GLN A 315 -11.35 10.97 15.72
N PHE A 316 -12.63 10.97 15.36
CA PHE A 316 -13.22 11.90 14.41
C PHE A 316 -14.41 12.62 15.01
N SER A 317 -14.71 13.81 14.50
CA SER A 317 -15.99 14.48 14.68
C SER A 317 -16.89 14.18 13.50
N ALA A 318 -18.11 13.74 13.77
CA ALA A 318 -19.12 13.49 12.74
C ALA A 318 -19.74 14.80 12.25
N LYS A 319 -19.74 15.02 10.93
CA LYS A 319 -20.32 16.20 10.26
C LYS A 319 -21.77 15.89 9.85
N LYS A 320 -22.57 16.93 9.75
CA LYS A 320 -23.96 16.80 9.34
C LYS A 320 -24.08 16.25 7.90
N PRO A 321 -24.74 15.10 7.69
CA PRO A 321 -24.93 14.56 6.35
C PRO A 321 -25.96 15.39 5.57
N GLN A 322 -25.87 15.34 4.23
CA GLN A 322 -26.82 16.06 3.36
C GLN A 322 -28.24 15.48 3.45
N SER A 323 -28.35 14.14 3.54
CA SER A 323 -29.61 13.41 3.76
C SER A 323 -29.81 13.11 5.24
N GLN A 324 -30.79 12.27 5.60
CA GLN A 324 -31.01 11.86 7.02
C GLN A 324 -29.83 11.08 7.58
N TRP A 325 -29.04 10.44 6.74
CA TRP A 325 -27.82 9.74 7.09
C TRP A 325 -26.82 9.74 5.92
N GLY A 326 -25.57 9.46 6.22
CA GLY A 326 -24.49 9.29 5.24
C GLY A 326 -23.52 8.19 5.68
N MET A 327 -22.73 7.65 4.75
CA MET A 327 -21.72 6.63 5.02
C MET A 327 -20.34 7.12 4.65
N SER A 328 -19.41 7.04 5.61
CA SER A 328 -17.98 7.20 5.38
C SER A 328 -17.33 5.83 5.39
N PRO A 329 -16.96 5.27 4.23
CA PRO A 329 -16.13 4.08 4.21
C PRO A 329 -14.76 4.38 4.79
N LEU A 330 -14.16 3.36 5.41
CA LEU A 330 -12.80 3.40 5.97
C LEU A 330 -11.97 2.37 5.22
N TYR A 331 -11.09 2.82 4.32
CA TYR A 331 -10.25 1.95 3.51
C TYR A 331 -8.80 1.94 3.99
N VAL A 332 -8.23 0.76 4.14
CA VAL A 332 -6.78 0.63 4.30
C VAL A 332 -6.13 0.71 2.92
N THR A 333 -5.57 1.88 2.59
CA THR A 333 -5.03 2.17 1.25
C THR A 333 -3.53 1.95 1.12
N ARG A 334 -2.80 1.95 2.24
CA ARG A 334 -1.39 1.59 2.33
C ARG A 334 -1.19 0.74 3.56
N LYS A 335 -0.41 -0.32 3.42
CA LYS A 335 -0.18 -1.30 4.47
C LYS A 335 1.22 -1.89 4.34
N PHE A 336 2.00 -1.82 5.39
CA PHE A 336 3.29 -2.49 5.51
C PHE A 336 3.39 -3.08 6.90
N ALA A 337 3.93 -4.28 7.00
CA ALA A 337 4.27 -4.90 8.26
C ALA A 337 5.56 -5.71 8.13
N GLY A 338 6.30 -5.80 9.21
CA GLY A 338 7.46 -6.67 9.34
C GLY A 338 7.39 -7.44 10.64
N ASN A 339 7.84 -8.69 10.62
CA ASN A 339 7.97 -9.47 11.84
C ASN A 339 9.18 -9.02 12.69
N LYS A 340 9.41 -9.69 13.82
CA LYS A 340 10.55 -9.39 14.69
C LYS A 340 11.91 -9.52 14.00
N ASP A 341 12.01 -10.29 12.90
CA ASP A 341 13.24 -10.51 12.15
C ASP A 341 13.38 -9.56 10.96
N ALA A 342 12.48 -8.56 10.88
CA ALA A 342 12.36 -7.60 9.78
C ALA A 342 12.07 -8.26 8.43
N THR A 343 11.45 -9.45 8.46
CA THR A 343 10.86 -10.07 7.27
C THR A 343 9.49 -9.47 7.04
N ASP A 344 9.14 -9.18 5.80
CA ASP A 344 7.84 -8.66 5.45
C ASP A 344 6.71 -9.61 5.83
N LEU A 345 5.60 -9.04 6.22
CA LEU A 345 4.33 -9.70 6.45
C LEU A 345 3.29 -9.19 5.48
N ASN A 346 2.41 -10.06 5.03
CA ASN A 346 1.21 -9.65 4.32
C ASN A 346 0.17 -9.13 5.30
N ILE A 347 -0.59 -8.10 4.91
CA ILE A 347 -1.72 -7.58 5.69
C ILE A 347 -3.01 -7.82 4.90
N SER A 348 -3.95 -8.55 5.51
CA SER A 348 -5.31 -8.69 5.01
C SER A 348 -6.22 -7.73 5.77
N PRO A 349 -6.62 -6.58 5.19
CA PRO A 349 -7.49 -5.65 5.87
C PRO A 349 -8.96 -6.05 5.71
N THR A 350 -9.73 -5.85 6.78
CA THR A 350 -11.18 -5.75 6.70
C THR A 350 -11.56 -4.28 6.84
N ASP A 351 -12.02 -3.69 5.75
CA ASP A 351 -12.44 -2.30 5.72
C ASP A 351 -13.63 -2.06 6.66
N GLY A 352 -13.75 -0.82 7.12
CA GLY A 352 -14.80 -0.39 8.03
C GLY A 352 -15.77 0.61 7.39
N VAL A 353 -16.76 1.02 8.16
CA VAL A 353 -17.66 2.10 7.79
C VAL A 353 -18.14 2.86 9.02
N VAL A 354 -18.23 4.18 8.91
CA VAL A 354 -18.94 5.02 9.89
C VAL A 354 -20.22 5.53 9.23
N GLN A 355 -21.33 5.16 9.82
CA GLN A 355 -22.65 5.69 9.45
C GLN A 355 -22.96 6.89 10.33
N VAL A 356 -23.14 8.04 9.70
CA VAL A 356 -23.46 9.31 10.36
C VAL A 356 -24.92 9.62 10.17
N PHE A 357 -25.66 9.90 11.25
CA PHE A 357 -27.06 10.27 11.25
C PHE A 357 -27.24 11.74 11.60
N LYS A 358 -28.29 12.38 11.06
CA LYS A 358 -28.74 13.66 11.61
C LYS A 358 -29.28 13.48 13.02
N VAL A 359 -28.93 14.40 13.91
CA VAL A 359 -29.47 14.42 15.28
C VAL A 359 -31.00 14.38 15.23
N GLY A 360 -31.60 13.43 15.94
CA GLY A 360 -33.04 13.16 15.91
C GLY A 360 -33.51 12.25 14.78
N GLY A 361 -32.61 11.78 13.93
CA GLY A 361 -32.89 10.70 12.98
C GLY A 361 -33.19 9.39 13.71
N LYS A 362 -34.23 8.66 13.27
CA LYS A 362 -34.59 7.40 13.88
C LYS A 362 -33.67 6.28 13.38
N VAL A 363 -33.09 5.54 14.32
CA VAL A 363 -32.37 4.30 14.04
C VAL A 363 -33.36 3.14 14.15
N TYR A 364 -33.30 2.17 13.23
CA TYR A 364 -34.13 0.98 13.28
C TYR A 364 -33.86 0.19 14.56
N VAL A 365 -34.89 -0.01 15.38
CA VAL A 365 -34.89 -0.74 16.64
C VAL A 365 -35.68 -2.05 16.51
N GLY A 366 -35.92 -2.53 15.29
CA GLY A 366 -36.58 -3.81 15.02
C GLY A 366 -35.63 -5.01 15.15
N GLY A 367 -36.18 -6.23 15.11
CA GLY A 367 -35.40 -7.48 15.21
C GLY A 367 -34.21 -7.52 14.27
N GLU A 368 -33.12 -8.13 14.73
CA GLU A 368 -31.84 -8.14 14.03
C GLU A 368 -31.96 -8.75 12.62
N MET A 369 -31.48 -8.02 11.62
CA MET A 369 -31.27 -8.56 10.27
C MET A 369 -30.13 -9.57 10.32
N GLU A 370 -30.31 -10.76 9.81
CA GLU A 370 -29.31 -11.82 9.76
C GLU A 370 -28.88 -12.11 8.33
N LEU A 371 -27.60 -12.42 8.13
CA LEU A 371 -27.00 -12.78 6.84
C LEU A 371 -26.24 -14.11 6.96
N TYR A 372 -26.58 -15.10 6.13
CA TYR A 372 -25.86 -16.37 6.11
C TYR A 372 -25.89 -17.05 4.70
N PRO A 373 -24.82 -17.75 4.32
CA PRO A 373 -23.51 -17.73 4.93
C PRO A 373 -22.89 -16.33 4.80
N ASN A 374 -21.98 -15.99 5.70
CA ASN A 374 -21.21 -14.76 5.60
C ASN A 374 -19.81 -15.00 6.21
N PRO A 375 -18.75 -15.16 5.42
CA PRO A 375 -18.67 -14.91 3.97
C PRO A 375 -19.50 -15.88 3.11
N PHE A 376 -19.85 -15.44 1.88
CA PHE A 376 -20.58 -16.23 0.89
C PHE A 376 -19.82 -16.23 -0.46
N THR A 377 -20.13 -17.20 -1.32
CA THR A 377 -19.54 -17.30 -2.67
C THR A 377 -20.41 -16.66 -3.75
N THR A 378 -21.65 -17.11 -3.89
CA THR A 378 -22.57 -16.63 -4.92
C THR A 378 -23.85 -16.04 -4.35
N ASN A 379 -24.41 -16.66 -3.32
CA ASN A 379 -25.69 -16.27 -2.75
C ASN A 379 -25.56 -16.01 -1.25
N VAL A 380 -26.34 -15.06 -0.76
CA VAL A 380 -26.51 -14.78 0.67
C VAL A 380 -27.99 -14.78 1.01
N VAL A 381 -28.36 -15.45 2.08
CA VAL A 381 -29.71 -15.41 2.64
C VAL A 381 -29.77 -14.27 3.64
N ILE A 382 -30.75 -13.39 3.46
CA ILE A 382 -31.00 -12.25 4.37
C ILE A 382 -32.35 -12.44 5.00
N SER A 383 -32.39 -12.50 6.34
CA SER A 383 -33.62 -12.58 7.13
C SER A 383 -33.76 -11.39 8.07
N PHE A 384 -34.97 -10.91 8.27
CA PHE A 384 -35.29 -9.80 9.16
C PHE A 384 -36.74 -9.84 9.62
N ASP A 385 -37.04 -9.14 10.70
CA ASP A 385 -38.38 -9.02 11.24
C ASP A 385 -38.96 -7.61 11.00
N VAL A 386 -40.18 -7.54 10.54
CA VAL A 386 -40.97 -6.30 10.45
C VAL A 386 -41.96 -6.28 11.61
N GLN A 387 -41.76 -5.40 12.59
CA GLN A 387 -42.58 -5.32 13.79
C GLN A 387 -43.99 -4.72 13.53
N GLN A 388 -44.02 -3.71 12.67
CA GLN A 388 -45.25 -3.03 12.26
C GLN A 388 -45.29 -2.82 10.75
N GLN A 389 -46.47 -2.92 10.17
CA GLN A 389 -46.66 -2.65 8.74
C GLN A 389 -46.12 -1.28 8.36
N GLY A 390 -45.35 -1.21 7.27
CA GLY A 390 -44.77 0.02 6.75
C GLY A 390 -43.98 -0.17 5.48
N ASN A 391 -43.61 0.92 4.83
CA ASN A 391 -42.75 0.89 3.66
C ASN A 391 -41.37 0.34 4.04
N THR A 392 -41.03 -0.78 3.46
CA THR A 392 -39.76 -1.47 3.75
C THR A 392 -38.97 -1.62 2.46
N LYS A 393 -37.67 -1.28 2.48
CA LYS A 393 -36.78 -1.44 1.35
C LYS A 393 -35.50 -2.16 1.83
N LEU A 394 -35.20 -3.30 1.20
CA LEU A 394 -33.94 -4.01 1.37
C LEU A 394 -33.08 -3.83 0.13
N THR A 395 -31.86 -3.33 0.31
CA THR A 395 -30.90 -3.09 -0.77
C THR A 395 -29.54 -3.65 -0.46
N ILE A 396 -28.81 -3.99 -1.51
CA ILE A 396 -27.35 -4.24 -1.44
C ILE A 396 -26.66 -3.00 -1.97
N MET A 397 -25.71 -2.48 -1.18
CA MET A 397 -24.92 -1.29 -1.51
C MET A 397 -23.42 -1.63 -1.47
N ASP A 398 -22.63 -0.87 -2.21
CA ASP A 398 -21.19 -0.82 -1.98
C ASP A 398 -20.86 0.06 -0.76
N LEU A 399 -19.58 0.12 -0.38
CA LEU A 399 -19.14 0.90 0.77
C LEU A 399 -19.25 2.42 0.56
N THR A 400 -19.44 2.89 -0.68
CA THR A 400 -19.67 4.30 -0.97
C THR A 400 -21.13 4.72 -0.78
N GLY A 401 -22.03 3.75 -0.53
CA GLY A 401 -23.47 3.96 -0.43
C GLY A 401 -24.20 3.88 -1.75
N LYS A 402 -23.51 3.51 -2.83
CA LYS A 402 -24.15 3.28 -4.13
C LYS A 402 -24.97 2.01 -4.06
N GLU A 403 -26.25 2.12 -4.41
CA GLU A 403 -27.17 0.99 -4.53
C GLU A 403 -26.76 0.12 -5.74
N LEU A 404 -26.47 -1.15 -5.49
CA LEU A 404 -26.09 -2.17 -6.49
C LEU A 404 -27.27 -3.05 -6.87
N LYS A 405 -28.15 -3.35 -5.91
CA LYS A 405 -29.30 -4.20 -6.10
C LYS A 405 -30.40 -3.85 -5.11
N THR A 406 -31.63 -3.63 -5.59
CA THR A 406 -32.82 -3.62 -4.77
C THR A 406 -33.33 -5.05 -4.65
N VAL A 407 -33.40 -5.59 -3.42
CA VAL A 407 -33.90 -6.93 -3.12
C VAL A 407 -35.43 -6.91 -2.99
N MET A 408 -35.94 -5.91 -2.28
CA MET A 408 -37.37 -5.65 -2.17
C MET A 408 -37.63 -4.20 -1.84
N SER A 409 -38.81 -3.67 -2.21
CA SER A 409 -39.26 -2.31 -1.92
C SER A 409 -40.79 -2.26 -1.96
N ASP A 410 -41.45 -2.55 -0.84
CA ASP A 410 -42.89 -2.70 -0.74
C ASP A 410 -43.44 -2.23 0.60
N MET A 411 -44.79 -2.02 0.62
CA MET A 411 -45.56 -1.92 1.85
C MET A 411 -45.62 -3.31 2.49
N THR A 412 -44.86 -3.52 3.56
CA THR A 412 -44.63 -4.83 4.14
C THR A 412 -45.42 -5.00 5.45
N PRO A 413 -46.30 -6.00 5.57
CA PRO A 413 -46.99 -6.33 6.82
C PRO A 413 -46.00 -6.73 7.94
N SER A 414 -46.47 -6.75 9.18
CA SER A 414 -45.66 -7.32 10.29
C SER A 414 -45.44 -8.83 10.07
N GLY A 415 -44.22 -9.29 10.32
CA GLY A 415 -43.83 -10.69 10.12
C GLY A 415 -42.35 -10.87 9.88
N LYS A 416 -41.94 -12.14 9.75
CA LYS A 416 -40.57 -12.53 9.45
C LYS A 416 -40.40 -12.75 7.94
N TYR A 417 -39.34 -12.18 7.36
CA TYR A 417 -39.04 -12.22 5.95
C TYR A 417 -37.67 -12.82 5.71
N THR A 418 -37.53 -13.59 4.62
CA THR A 418 -36.27 -14.22 4.22
C THR A 418 -36.11 -14.15 2.72
N TYR A 419 -34.99 -13.64 2.25
CA TYR A 419 -34.64 -13.51 0.85
C TYR A 419 -33.33 -14.22 0.53
N ASN A 420 -33.32 -15.04 -0.50
CA ASN A 420 -32.10 -15.60 -1.08
C ASN A 420 -31.62 -14.64 -2.18
N VAL A 421 -30.53 -13.95 -1.92
CA VAL A 421 -30.02 -12.89 -2.80
C VAL A 421 -28.85 -13.41 -3.61
N ASP A 422 -29.04 -13.50 -4.92
CA ASP A 422 -27.98 -13.81 -5.86
C ASP A 422 -27.03 -12.60 -6.03
N MET A 423 -25.78 -12.82 -5.71
CA MET A 423 -24.67 -11.86 -5.78
C MET A 423 -23.59 -12.30 -6.77
N SER A 424 -23.87 -13.29 -7.62
CA SER A 424 -22.90 -13.89 -8.54
C SER A 424 -22.21 -12.86 -9.45
N ASN A 425 -22.96 -11.84 -9.89
CA ASN A 425 -22.49 -10.78 -10.78
C ASN A 425 -21.62 -9.71 -10.09
N LEU A 426 -21.47 -9.77 -8.76
CA LEU A 426 -20.62 -8.85 -8.02
C LEU A 426 -19.22 -9.44 -7.84
N SER A 427 -18.22 -8.61 -7.74
CA SER A 427 -16.85 -9.03 -7.44
C SER A 427 -16.69 -9.49 -5.99
N ASP A 428 -15.63 -10.23 -5.69
CA ASP A 428 -15.25 -10.48 -4.31
C ASP A 428 -14.97 -9.17 -3.59
N GLY A 429 -15.39 -9.08 -2.33
CA GLY A 429 -15.27 -7.87 -1.55
C GLY A 429 -16.39 -7.71 -0.52
N MET A 430 -16.37 -6.57 0.14
CA MET A 430 -17.36 -6.23 1.16
C MET A 430 -18.48 -5.38 0.59
N TYR A 431 -19.70 -5.75 0.95
CA TYR A 431 -20.95 -5.08 0.60
C TYR A 431 -21.74 -4.78 1.87
N LEU A 432 -22.77 -3.97 1.75
CA LEU A 432 -23.71 -3.65 2.81
C LEU A 432 -25.10 -4.10 2.42
N ALA A 433 -25.72 -4.94 3.24
CA ALA A 433 -27.14 -5.15 3.22
C ALA A 433 -27.80 -4.04 4.05
N VAL A 434 -28.65 -3.26 3.43
CA VAL A 434 -29.31 -2.09 4.03
C VAL A 434 -30.81 -2.31 4.03
N LEU A 435 -31.38 -2.43 5.20
CA LEU A 435 -32.82 -2.50 5.44
C LEU A 435 -33.31 -1.12 5.87
N LYS A 436 -34.19 -0.55 5.11
CA LYS A 436 -34.82 0.74 5.40
C LYS A 436 -36.31 0.53 5.63
N LYS A 437 -36.82 1.09 6.73
CA LYS A 437 -38.25 1.11 7.04
C LYS A 437 -38.62 2.51 7.50
N GLU A 438 -39.48 3.21 6.76
CA GLU A 438 -39.77 4.61 6.97
C GLU A 438 -38.48 5.44 7.11
N ASP A 439 -38.22 6.03 8.29
CA ASP A 439 -37.00 6.78 8.63
C ASP A 439 -35.95 5.95 9.35
N GLU A 440 -36.21 4.67 9.60
CA GLU A 440 -35.31 3.77 10.30
C GLU A 440 -34.43 3.01 9.31
N VAL A 441 -33.16 2.81 9.66
CA VAL A 441 -32.19 2.09 8.83
C VAL A 441 -31.38 1.12 9.66
N GLU A 442 -31.29 -0.13 9.18
CA GLU A 442 -30.37 -1.14 9.68
C GLU A 442 -29.40 -1.55 8.58
N MET A 443 -28.14 -1.79 8.93
CA MET A 443 -27.12 -2.25 8.00
C MET A 443 -26.34 -3.40 8.58
N LYS A 444 -26.02 -4.37 7.72
CA LYS A 444 -25.08 -5.45 8.02
C LYS A 444 -24.09 -5.66 6.88
N ARG A 445 -22.91 -6.08 7.28
CA ARG A 445 -21.81 -6.39 6.37
C ARG A 445 -22.09 -7.73 5.66
N ALA A 446 -21.96 -7.75 4.35
CA ALA A 446 -22.05 -8.93 3.50
C ALA A 446 -20.70 -9.11 2.79
N ILE A 447 -19.99 -10.20 3.08
CA ILE A 447 -18.64 -10.45 2.56
C ILE A 447 -18.74 -11.53 1.49
N LYS A 448 -18.40 -11.17 0.24
CA LYS A 448 -18.24 -12.12 -0.85
C LYS A 448 -16.78 -12.54 -0.96
N ALA A 449 -16.50 -13.83 -0.88
CA ALA A 449 -15.19 -14.42 -1.06
C ALA A 449 -15.33 -15.70 -1.87
N THR A 450 -14.71 -15.72 -3.05
CA THR A 450 -14.56 -16.95 -3.86
C THR A 450 -13.21 -17.56 -3.49
N ASN A 451 -13.20 -18.82 -3.05
CA ASN A 451 -11.98 -19.56 -2.70
C ASN A 451 -11.06 -19.71 -3.90
#